data_3a7372f605764e39bee51f9ea477de6a
#
_entry.id   3a7372f605764e39bee51f9ea477de6a
#
_cell.length_a   1.000
_cell.length_b   1.000
_cell.length_c   1.000
_cell.angle_alpha   90.00
_cell.angle_beta   90.00
_cell.angle_gamma   90.00
#
_symmetry.space_group_name_H-M   'P 1'
#
loop_
_entity.id
_entity.type
_entity.pdbx_description
1 polymer ?
#
loop_
_entity_poly.entity_id
_entity_poly.type
_entity_poly.pdbx_seq_one_letter_code
_entity_poly.pdbx_strand_id
1 'polypeptide(L)'
;MPAFYIAISLALYLLSLAFDGALMGAGRHMPALQMLLYGPWGVPFGLFQWFANPLLALAILAHRRFRRLALVLGLAALYLAATSLGIERLPDNRSYEFHDLTGFGAGFYLWLLAILGFCLGQAWQCWKARRADDVPGWHWLDVVLIAALAVTLYAATQMPALRFEPGKVLMPPEQPQTL
;
A
#
# COMPACT_ATOMS: atom_id res chain seq x y z
N MET A 1 -19.56 11.72 -15.33
CA MET A 1 -18.49 10.94 -16.00
C MET A 1 -18.03 9.88 -15.04
N PRO A 2 -17.83 8.64 -15.49
CA PRO A 2 -17.39 7.56 -14.62
C PRO A 2 -16.05 7.91 -13.97
N ALA A 3 -15.86 7.44 -12.76
CA ALA A 3 -14.62 7.62 -11.99
C ALA A 3 -13.51 6.71 -12.56
N PHE A 4 -13.23 6.85 -13.86
CA PHE A 4 -12.26 6.02 -14.59
C PHE A 4 -10.86 6.07 -13.96
N TYR A 5 -10.48 7.23 -13.41
CA TYR A 5 -9.22 7.39 -12.70
C TYR A 5 -9.12 6.48 -11.46
N ILE A 6 -10.25 6.18 -10.79
CA ILE A 6 -10.27 5.25 -9.64
C ILE A 6 -10.02 3.82 -10.13
N ALA A 7 -10.65 3.43 -11.25
CA ALA A 7 -10.43 2.10 -11.82
C ALA A 7 -8.96 1.92 -12.23
N ILE A 8 -8.34 2.93 -12.84
CA ILE A 8 -6.91 2.91 -13.18
C ILE A 8 -6.06 2.84 -11.90
N SER A 9 -6.34 3.69 -10.90
CA SER A 9 -5.60 3.70 -9.64
C SER A 9 -5.66 2.33 -8.96
N LEU A 10 -6.83 1.73 -8.87
CA LEU A 10 -7.00 0.40 -8.26
C LEU A 10 -6.35 -0.70 -9.09
N ALA A 11 -6.44 -0.65 -10.41
CA ALA A 11 -5.75 -1.62 -11.28
C ALA A 11 -4.23 -1.55 -11.09
N LEU A 12 -3.65 -0.36 -11.04
CA LEU A 12 -2.22 -0.16 -10.75
C LEU A 12 -1.86 -0.64 -9.34
N TYR A 13 -2.71 -0.36 -8.35
CA TYR A 13 -2.51 -0.82 -6.98
C TYR A 13 -2.52 -2.35 -6.89
N LEU A 14 -3.51 -3.01 -7.47
CA LEU A 14 -3.58 -4.46 -7.49
C LEU A 14 -2.41 -5.08 -8.26
N LEU A 15 -2.04 -4.48 -9.39
CA LEU A 15 -0.89 -4.93 -10.17
C LEU A 15 0.41 -4.78 -9.38
N SER A 16 0.55 -3.72 -8.57
CA SER A 16 1.74 -3.50 -7.74
C SER A 16 2.00 -4.66 -6.78
N LEU A 17 0.95 -5.32 -6.29
CA LEU A 17 1.05 -6.43 -5.33
C LEU A 17 1.65 -7.70 -5.95
N ALA A 18 1.67 -7.81 -7.28
CA ALA A 18 2.28 -8.94 -7.99
C ALA A 18 3.79 -8.82 -8.18
N PHE A 19 4.38 -7.66 -7.84
CA PHE A 19 5.81 -7.38 -8.03
C PHE A 19 6.53 -7.14 -6.70
N ASP A 20 7.86 -7.16 -6.76
CA ASP A 20 8.68 -6.79 -5.62
C ASP A 20 8.53 -5.30 -5.30
N GLY A 21 8.35 -4.99 -4.02
CA GLY A 21 8.29 -3.62 -3.51
C GLY A 21 9.64 -3.08 -3.11
N ALA A 22 10.48 -3.90 -2.48
CA ALA A 22 11.79 -3.50 -2.00
C ALA A 22 12.87 -4.52 -2.41
N LEU A 23 14.05 -3.99 -2.72
CA LEU A 23 15.27 -4.74 -3.00
C LEU A 23 16.24 -4.50 -1.84
N MET A 24 16.67 -5.57 -1.18
CA MET A 24 17.54 -5.49 0.00
C MET A 24 18.91 -6.09 -0.29
N GLY A 25 19.87 -5.79 0.56
CA GLY A 25 21.20 -6.35 0.48
C GLY A 25 21.20 -7.88 0.41
N ALA A 26 22.30 -8.45 -0.10
CA ALA A 26 22.46 -9.90 -0.33
C ALA A 26 21.45 -10.52 -1.33
N GLY A 27 20.94 -9.72 -2.28
CA GLY A 27 20.01 -10.19 -3.31
C GLY A 27 18.62 -10.60 -2.79
N ARG A 28 18.24 -10.12 -1.61
CA ARG A 28 16.91 -10.38 -1.05
C ARG A 28 15.87 -9.45 -1.67
N HIS A 29 14.70 -10.00 -1.93
CA HIS A 29 13.55 -9.27 -2.48
C HIS A 29 12.39 -9.35 -1.51
N MET A 30 11.67 -8.24 -1.31
CA MET A 30 10.46 -8.20 -0.51
C MET A 30 9.26 -7.89 -1.42
N PRO A 31 8.34 -8.86 -1.63
CA PRO A 31 7.14 -8.63 -2.43
C PRO A 31 6.28 -7.49 -1.86
N ALA A 32 5.70 -6.67 -2.73
CA ALA A 32 4.84 -5.56 -2.31
C ALA A 32 3.61 -6.05 -1.51
N LEU A 33 3.07 -7.23 -1.83
CA LEU A 33 2.01 -7.85 -1.05
C LEU A 33 2.45 -8.13 0.39
N GLN A 34 3.67 -8.60 0.59
CA GLN A 34 4.24 -8.84 1.91
C GLN A 34 4.40 -7.51 2.67
N MET A 35 4.84 -6.44 2.01
CA MET A 35 4.92 -5.11 2.60
C MET A 35 3.55 -4.58 3.02
N LEU A 36 2.49 -4.84 2.25
CA LEU A 36 1.13 -4.46 2.60
C LEU A 36 0.65 -5.16 3.88
N LEU A 37 0.90 -6.46 4.02
CA LEU A 37 0.40 -7.25 5.15
C LEU A 37 1.20 -7.02 6.43
N TYR A 38 2.51 -6.92 6.33
CA TYR A 38 3.40 -6.76 7.48
C TYR A 38 3.77 -5.30 7.77
N GLY A 39 3.41 -4.37 6.89
CA GLY A 39 3.71 -2.94 7.06
C GLY A 39 3.30 -2.33 8.42
N PRO A 40 2.16 -2.72 9.05
CA PRO A 40 1.81 -2.25 10.38
C PRO A 40 2.88 -2.51 11.45
N TRP A 41 3.65 -3.58 11.31
CA TRP A 41 4.76 -3.92 12.22
C TRP A 41 5.94 -2.95 12.11
N GLY A 42 6.00 -2.13 11.08
CA GLY A 42 6.99 -1.07 10.94
C GLY A 42 6.73 0.14 11.86
N VAL A 43 5.49 0.31 12.33
CA VAL A 43 5.08 1.47 13.14
C VAL A 43 5.92 1.64 14.41
N PRO A 44 6.20 0.60 15.23
CA PRO A 44 7.06 0.71 16.38
C PRO A 44 8.49 1.19 16.07
N PHE A 45 8.91 1.05 14.81
CA PHE A 45 10.23 1.48 14.33
C PHE A 45 10.20 2.84 13.61
N GLY A 46 9.06 3.55 13.66
CA GLY A 46 8.90 4.85 13.02
C GLY A 46 8.60 4.81 11.53
N LEU A 47 8.26 3.64 10.98
CA LEU A 47 7.91 3.46 9.56
C LEU A 47 6.41 3.68 9.36
N PHE A 48 6.00 4.94 9.18
CA PHE A 48 4.59 5.32 9.04
C PHE A 48 4.06 5.26 7.59
N GLN A 49 4.91 4.95 6.61
CA GLN A 49 4.57 4.96 5.19
C GLN A 49 3.43 3.99 4.84
N TRP A 50 3.26 2.92 5.61
CA TRP A 50 2.17 1.98 5.46
C TRP A 50 0.78 2.65 5.51
N PHE A 51 0.64 3.73 6.31
CA PHE A 51 -0.62 4.45 6.44
C PHE A 51 -1.09 5.11 5.14
N ALA A 52 -0.25 5.21 4.12
CA ALA A 52 -0.67 5.62 2.78
C ALA A 52 -1.78 4.70 2.23
N ASN A 53 -1.78 3.40 2.57
CA ASN A 53 -2.78 2.45 2.10
C ASN A 53 -4.19 2.72 2.67
N PRO A 54 -4.40 2.77 4.01
CA PRO A 54 -5.71 3.11 4.55
C PRO A 54 -6.15 4.53 4.21
N LEU A 55 -5.23 5.50 4.08
CA LEU A 55 -5.58 6.84 3.63
C LEU A 55 -6.09 6.85 2.19
N LEU A 56 -5.44 6.12 1.27
CA LEU A 56 -5.93 5.96 -0.10
C LEU A 56 -7.30 5.29 -0.12
N ALA A 57 -7.50 4.23 0.67
CA ALA A 57 -8.79 3.55 0.77
C ALA A 57 -9.90 4.51 1.24
N LEU A 58 -9.65 5.28 2.30
CA LEU A 58 -10.59 6.29 2.80
C LEU A 58 -10.84 7.39 1.76
N ALA A 59 -9.81 7.82 1.03
CA ALA A 59 -9.94 8.80 -0.05
C ALA A 59 -10.85 8.27 -1.17
N ILE A 60 -10.68 7.01 -1.56
CA ILE A 60 -11.53 6.35 -2.54
C ILE A 60 -12.98 6.27 -2.05
N LEU A 61 -13.22 5.92 -0.78
CA LEU A 61 -14.57 5.87 -0.21
C LEU A 61 -15.23 7.25 -0.17
N ALA A 62 -14.45 8.30 0.13
CA ALA A 62 -14.94 9.67 0.26
C ALA A 62 -15.11 10.40 -1.08
N HIS A 63 -14.57 9.88 -2.21
CA HIS A 63 -14.34 10.61 -3.47
C HIS A 63 -15.57 11.33 -4.06
N ARG A 64 -16.77 10.80 -3.84
CA ARG A 64 -18.00 11.38 -4.40
C ARG A 64 -18.64 12.39 -3.46
N ARG A 65 -18.87 11.98 -2.21
CA ARG A 65 -19.61 12.77 -1.24
C ARG A 65 -18.77 13.90 -0.65
N PHE A 66 -17.47 13.64 -0.39
CA PHE A 66 -16.56 14.57 0.25
C PHE A 66 -15.32 14.82 -0.63
N ARG A 67 -15.55 15.36 -1.84
CA ARG A 67 -14.51 15.50 -2.89
C ARG A 67 -13.23 16.19 -2.40
N ARG A 68 -13.36 17.26 -1.60
CA ARG A 68 -12.20 17.98 -1.04
C ARG A 68 -11.47 17.15 0.00
N LEU A 69 -12.22 16.47 0.89
CA LEU A 69 -11.64 15.56 1.88
C LEU A 69 -10.90 14.40 1.19
N ALA A 70 -11.49 13.81 0.16
CA ALA A 70 -10.86 12.76 -0.62
C ALA A 70 -9.54 13.22 -1.25
N LEU A 71 -9.48 14.44 -1.76
CA LEU A 71 -8.24 15.02 -2.29
C LEU A 71 -7.20 15.19 -1.18
N VAL A 72 -7.59 15.73 -0.02
CA VAL A 72 -6.68 15.91 1.13
C VAL A 72 -6.13 14.57 1.61
N LEU A 73 -6.99 13.55 1.76
CA LEU A 73 -6.58 12.20 2.15
C LEU A 73 -5.65 11.55 1.10
N GLY A 74 -5.96 11.73 -0.18
CA GLY A 74 -5.10 11.27 -1.27
C GLY A 74 -3.72 11.92 -1.28
N LEU A 75 -3.67 13.25 -1.06
CA LEU A 75 -2.40 13.99 -0.96
C LEU A 75 -1.61 13.60 0.28
N ALA A 76 -2.27 13.33 1.42
CA ALA A 76 -1.63 12.81 2.61
C ALA A 76 -1.06 11.40 2.37
N ALA A 77 -1.80 10.53 1.67
CA ALA A 77 -1.32 9.23 1.25
C ALA A 77 -0.08 9.35 0.33
N LEU A 78 -0.13 10.26 -0.64
CA LEU A 78 0.98 10.52 -1.57
C LEU A 78 2.21 11.03 -0.84
N TYR A 79 2.03 11.94 0.12
CA TYR A 79 3.11 12.45 0.95
C TYR A 79 3.79 11.32 1.74
N LEU A 80 3.00 10.49 2.46
CA LEU A 80 3.55 9.36 3.19
C LEU A 80 4.24 8.36 2.26
N ALA A 81 3.65 8.07 1.10
CA ALA A 81 4.27 7.20 0.10
C ALA A 81 5.62 7.77 -0.40
N ALA A 82 5.70 9.07 -0.64
CA ALA A 82 6.93 9.73 -1.07
C ALA A 82 8.03 9.69 0.01
N THR A 83 7.67 9.74 1.31
CA THR A 83 8.66 9.61 2.39
C THR A 83 9.35 8.24 2.42
N SER A 84 8.78 7.21 1.74
CA SER A 84 9.45 5.91 1.59
C SER A 84 10.77 6.00 0.85
N LEU A 85 10.95 7.01 -0.02
CA LEU A 85 12.21 7.22 -0.76
C LEU A 85 13.40 7.58 0.15
N GLY A 86 13.13 8.02 1.38
CA GLY A 86 14.15 8.30 2.40
C GLY A 86 14.44 7.13 3.34
N ILE A 87 13.84 5.95 3.13
CA ILE A 87 14.10 4.78 3.96
C ILE A 87 15.42 4.15 3.51
N GLU A 88 16.35 4.00 4.46
CA GLU A 88 17.64 3.35 4.22
C GLU A 88 17.64 1.87 4.66
N ARG A 89 16.81 1.52 5.64
CA ARG A 89 16.75 0.19 6.24
C ARG A 89 15.33 -0.28 6.45
N LEU A 90 15.07 -1.53 6.15
CA LEU A 90 13.80 -2.18 6.42
C LEU A 90 13.98 -3.37 7.35
N PRO A 91 13.08 -3.57 8.34
CA PRO A 91 13.09 -4.75 9.18
C PRO A 91 12.70 -5.99 8.35
N ASP A 92 13.41 -7.09 8.57
CA ASP A 92 13.00 -8.39 8.06
C ASP A 92 11.74 -8.85 8.82
N ASN A 93 10.76 -9.34 8.10
CA ASN A 93 9.51 -9.83 8.67
C ASN A 93 9.67 -11.16 9.47
N ARG A 94 10.86 -11.77 9.45
CA ARG A 94 11.13 -13.06 10.09
C ARG A 94 12.01 -12.97 11.33
N SER A 95 12.99 -12.10 11.33
CA SER A 95 14.03 -12.06 12.37
C SER A 95 14.11 -10.74 13.13
N TYR A 96 13.30 -9.73 12.76
CA TYR A 96 13.46 -8.35 13.25
C TYR A 96 14.84 -7.73 12.95
N GLU A 97 15.63 -8.35 12.10
CA GLU A 97 16.88 -7.77 11.63
C GLU A 97 16.61 -6.68 10.60
N PHE A 98 17.39 -5.60 10.70
CA PHE A 98 17.32 -4.52 9.74
C PHE A 98 18.28 -4.79 8.59
N HIS A 99 17.76 -4.79 7.37
CA HIS A 99 18.56 -4.92 6.16
C HIS A 99 18.64 -3.60 5.44
N ASP A 100 19.80 -3.31 4.89
CA ASP A 100 20.00 -2.11 4.07
C ASP A 100 19.16 -2.23 2.79
N LEU A 101 18.40 -1.18 2.49
CA LEU A 101 17.61 -1.06 1.28
C LEU A 101 18.53 -0.66 0.13
N THR A 102 18.64 -1.51 -0.88
CA THR A 102 19.46 -1.25 -2.07
C THR A 102 18.68 -0.55 -3.19
N GLY A 103 17.34 -0.62 -3.14
CA GLY A 103 16.47 0.03 -4.10
C GLY A 103 15.02 -0.39 -3.97
N PHE A 104 14.20 0.14 -4.86
CA PHE A 104 12.77 -0.20 -4.95
C PHE A 104 12.49 -1.01 -6.19
N GLY A 105 11.61 -2.01 -6.06
CA GLY A 105 11.14 -2.82 -7.16
C GLY A 105 9.97 -2.17 -7.92
N ALA A 106 9.55 -2.82 -9.01
CA ALA A 106 8.44 -2.35 -9.83
C ALA A 106 7.13 -2.19 -9.03
N GLY A 107 6.90 -3.03 -8.03
CA GLY A 107 5.74 -2.95 -7.14
C GLY A 107 5.63 -1.60 -6.43
N PHE A 108 6.73 -1.06 -5.93
CA PHE A 108 6.76 0.26 -5.30
C PHE A 108 6.35 1.38 -6.27
N TYR A 109 6.92 1.39 -7.47
CA TYR A 109 6.61 2.45 -8.44
C TYR A 109 5.17 2.37 -8.95
N LEU A 110 4.65 1.18 -9.16
CA LEU A 110 3.24 0.98 -9.53
C LEU A 110 2.30 1.43 -8.42
N TRP A 111 2.62 1.14 -7.16
CA TRP A 111 1.89 1.63 -6.00
C TRP A 111 1.90 3.16 -5.90
N LEU A 112 3.07 3.78 -6.07
CA LEU A 112 3.19 5.24 -6.06
C LEU A 112 2.40 5.88 -7.20
N LEU A 113 2.46 5.29 -8.41
CA LEU A 113 1.68 5.73 -9.57
C LEU A 113 0.17 5.56 -9.35
N ALA A 114 -0.26 4.52 -8.63
CA ALA A 114 -1.67 4.33 -8.27
C ALA A 114 -2.18 5.49 -7.41
N ILE A 115 -1.43 5.88 -6.38
CA ILE A 115 -1.78 6.99 -5.49
C ILE A 115 -1.76 8.32 -6.24
N LEU A 116 -0.72 8.55 -7.04
CA LEU A 116 -0.59 9.77 -7.87
C LEU A 116 -1.74 9.88 -8.88
N GLY A 117 -2.08 8.79 -9.57
CA GLY A 117 -3.18 8.74 -10.53
C GLY A 117 -4.52 9.07 -9.86
N PHE A 118 -4.77 8.57 -8.65
CA PHE A 118 -5.93 8.95 -7.84
C PHE A 118 -5.94 10.46 -7.56
N CYS A 119 -4.82 11.01 -7.05
CA CYS A 119 -4.72 12.42 -6.69
C CYS A 119 -4.98 13.34 -7.89
N LEU A 120 -4.39 13.04 -9.05
CA LEU A 120 -4.58 13.81 -10.27
C LEU A 120 -6.04 13.77 -10.74
N GLY A 121 -6.65 12.59 -10.76
CA GLY A 121 -8.05 12.42 -11.14
C GLY A 121 -9.00 13.12 -10.17
N GLN A 122 -8.74 13.03 -8.86
CA GLN A 122 -9.55 13.68 -7.84
C GLN A 122 -9.41 15.21 -7.88
N ALA A 123 -8.18 15.73 -8.10
CA ALA A 123 -7.93 17.15 -8.27
C ALA A 123 -8.71 17.71 -9.50
N TRP A 124 -8.67 16.98 -10.61
CA TRP A 124 -9.46 17.31 -11.80
C TRP A 124 -10.96 17.35 -11.52
N GLN A 125 -11.49 16.37 -10.78
CA GLN A 125 -12.89 16.35 -10.37
C GLN A 125 -13.25 17.51 -9.44
N CYS A 126 -12.38 17.86 -8.48
CA CYS A 126 -12.58 19.02 -7.61
C CYS A 126 -12.60 20.33 -8.41
N TRP A 127 -11.73 20.45 -9.41
CA TRP A 127 -11.68 21.63 -10.29
C TRP A 127 -12.93 21.75 -11.16
N LYS A 128 -13.38 20.65 -11.74
CA LYS A 128 -14.57 20.59 -12.57
C LYS A 128 -15.86 20.84 -11.77
N ALA A 129 -15.94 20.31 -10.54
CA ALA A 129 -17.11 20.44 -9.66
C ALA A 129 -17.32 21.87 -9.12
N ARG A 130 -16.31 22.73 -9.17
CA ARG A 130 -16.51 24.17 -8.88
C ARG A 130 -17.47 24.83 -9.87
N ARG A 131 -17.81 24.16 -10.97
CA ARG A 131 -18.67 24.65 -12.06
C ARG A 131 -20.04 23.96 -12.14
N ALA A 132 -20.32 22.97 -11.29
CA ALA A 132 -21.57 22.21 -11.33
C ALA A 132 -21.99 21.76 -9.92
N ASP A 133 -23.25 22.02 -9.55
CA ASP A 133 -23.84 21.71 -8.22
C ASP A 133 -24.31 20.26 -8.04
N ASP A 134 -23.85 19.31 -8.85
CA ASP A 134 -24.30 17.93 -8.79
C ASP A 134 -23.60 17.13 -7.68
N VAL A 135 -24.39 16.58 -6.75
CA VAL A 135 -23.95 15.58 -5.75
C VAL A 135 -24.24 14.18 -6.32
N PRO A 136 -23.25 13.44 -6.79
CA PRO A 136 -23.47 12.09 -7.34
C PRO A 136 -23.74 11.07 -6.23
N GLY A 137 -24.75 10.21 -6.44
CA GLY A 137 -25.04 9.05 -5.61
C GLY A 137 -24.00 7.90 -5.78
N TRP A 138 -24.16 6.83 -5.01
CA TRP A 138 -23.38 5.60 -5.13
C TRP A 138 -23.56 4.99 -6.53
N HIS A 139 -22.44 4.51 -7.09
CA HIS A 139 -22.44 3.80 -8.36
C HIS A 139 -22.05 2.35 -8.15
N TRP A 140 -22.62 1.41 -8.93
CA TRP A 140 -22.33 -0.01 -8.82
C TRP A 140 -20.81 -0.33 -8.92
N LEU A 141 -20.04 0.47 -9.65
CA LEU A 141 -18.58 0.36 -9.73
C LEU A 141 -17.89 0.51 -8.36
N ASP A 142 -18.43 1.33 -7.46
CA ASP A 142 -17.83 1.51 -6.13
C ASP A 142 -17.94 0.20 -5.32
N VAL A 143 -19.07 -0.51 -5.48
CA VAL A 143 -19.29 -1.82 -4.85
C VAL A 143 -18.36 -2.87 -5.45
N VAL A 144 -18.20 -2.89 -6.77
CA VAL A 144 -17.28 -3.82 -7.46
C VAL A 144 -15.84 -3.58 -7.01
N LEU A 145 -15.42 -2.34 -6.87
CA LEU A 145 -14.06 -1.99 -6.45
C LEU A 145 -13.79 -2.38 -5.00
N ILE A 146 -14.75 -2.15 -4.08
CA ILE A 146 -14.66 -2.58 -2.69
C ILE A 146 -14.61 -4.12 -2.62
N ALA A 147 -15.47 -4.80 -3.39
CA ALA A 147 -15.48 -6.25 -3.46
C ALA A 147 -14.15 -6.80 -4.00
N ALA A 148 -13.60 -6.21 -5.06
CA ALA A 148 -12.32 -6.62 -5.62
C ALA A 148 -11.17 -6.45 -4.61
N LEU A 149 -11.14 -5.33 -3.87
CA LEU A 149 -10.16 -5.11 -2.82
C LEU A 149 -10.31 -6.15 -1.69
N ALA A 150 -11.54 -6.39 -1.23
CA ALA A 150 -11.82 -7.39 -0.19
C ALA A 150 -11.40 -8.80 -0.62
N VAL A 151 -11.70 -9.19 -1.87
CA VAL A 151 -11.30 -10.48 -2.45
C VAL A 151 -9.77 -10.59 -2.52
N THR A 152 -9.08 -9.53 -2.94
CA THR A 152 -7.61 -9.52 -3.02
C THR A 152 -6.99 -9.68 -1.64
N LEU A 153 -7.48 -8.94 -0.64
CA LEU A 153 -7.02 -9.07 0.75
C LEU A 153 -7.30 -10.48 1.30
N TYR A 154 -8.49 -11.02 1.04
CA TYR A 154 -8.83 -12.40 1.45
C TYR A 154 -7.93 -13.43 0.78
N ALA A 155 -7.73 -13.33 -0.54
CA ALA A 155 -6.84 -14.23 -1.27
C ALA A 155 -5.40 -14.16 -0.74
N ALA A 156 -4.92 -12.96 -0.38
CA ALA A 156 -3.62 -12.78 0.22
C ALA A 156 -3.48 -13.54 1.55
N THR A 157 -4.53 -13.56 2.41
CA THR A 157 -4.50 -14.30 3.69
C THR A 157 -4.47 -15.82 3.50
N GLN A 158 -4.85 -16.32 2.32
CA GLN A 158 -4.84 -17.76 2.00
C GLN A 158 -3.48 -18.23 1.43
N MET A 159 -2.58 -17.31 1.06
CA MET A 159 -1.27 -17.69 0.53
C MET A 159 -0.40 -18.31 1.64
N PRO A 160 0.16 -19.53 1.42
CA PRO A 160 0.98 -20.21 2.44
C PRO A 160 2.20 -19.38 2.89
N ALA A 161 2.77 -18.59 1.97
CA ALA A 161 3.91 -17.70 2.25
C ALA A 161 3.57 -16.57 3.23
N LEU A 162 2.28 -16.29 3.45
CA LEU A 162 1.77 -15.21 4.27
C LEU A 162 1.08 -15.71 5.56
N ARG A 163 1.01 -17.04 5.75
CA ARG A 163 0.48 -17.61 7.00
C ARG A 163 1.46 -17.32 8.13
N PHE A 164 1.01 -16.52 9.08
CA PHE A 164 1.68 -16.36 10.35
C PHE A 164 1.59 -17.70 11.10
N GLU A 165 2.70 -18.42 11.26
CA GLU A 165 2.79 -19.52 12.21
C GLU A 165 3.23 -18.95 13.57
N PRO A 166 2.31 -18.69 14.51
CA PRO A 166 2.68 -18.27 15.84
C PRO A 166 3.36 -19.47 16.52
N GLY A 167 4.65 -19.41 16.74
CA GLY A 167 5.36 -20.45 17.50
C GLY A 167 6.71 -20.92 16.96
N LYS A 168 7.08 -20.61 15.72
CA LYS A 168 8.48 -20.75 15.30
C LYS A 168 9.27 -19.49 15.66
N VAL A 169 9.41 -19.22 16.94
CA VAL A 169 10.58 -18.48 17.41
C VAL A 169 11.76 -19.40 17.13
N LEU A 170 12.49 -19.13 16.06
CA LEU A 170 13.78 -19.77 15.82
C LEU A 170 14.65 -19.38 17.02
N MET A 171 14.80 -20.32 17.97
CA MET A 171 15.86 -20.19 18.97
C MET A 171 17.17 -20.03 18.20
N PRO A 172 18.03 -19.07 18.57
CA PRO A 172 19.35 -18.97 17.97
C PRO A 172 20.02 -20.36 18.09
N PRO A 173 20.72 -20.82 17.04
CA PRO A 173 21.44 -22.07 17.13
C PRO A 173 22.35 -22.00 18.39
N GLU A 174 22.20 -22.98 19.28
CA GLU A 174 23.10 -23.09 20.44
C GLU A 174 24.51 -23.01 19.91
N GLN A 175 25.22 -21.98 20.34
CA GLN A 175 26.67 -21.90 20.07
C GLN A 175 27.31 -23.13 20.69
N PRO A 176 28.11 -23.91 19.93
CA PRO A 176 28.82 -25.03 20.51
C PRO A 176 29.70 -24.49 21.68
N GLN A 177 29.39 -24.93 22.89
CA GLN A 177 30.22 -24.65 24.01
C GLN A 177 31.59 -25.32 23.74
N THR A 178 32.56 -24.52 23.37
CA THR A 178 33.97 -24.96 23.36
C THR A 178 34.39 -25.20 24.81
N LEU A 179 34.49 -26.47 25.16
CA LEU A 179 35.18 -26.92 26.39
C LEU A 179 36.70 -26.72 26.23
#